data_a1bd93da2df6d3038757ef1f02b99681
#
_entry.id   a1bd93da2df6d3038757ef1f02b99681
#
_cell.length_a   1.000
_cell.length_b   1.000
_cell.length_c   1.000
_cell.angle_alpha   90.00
_cell.angle_beta   90.00
_cell.angle_gamma   90.00
#
_symmetry.space_group_name_H-M   'P 1'
#
loop_
_entity.id
_entity.type
_entity.pdbx_description
1 polymer ?
#
loop_
_entity_poly.entity_id
_entity_poly.type
_entity_poly.pdbx_seq_one_letter_code
_entity_poly.pdbx_strand_id
1 'polypeptide(L)'
;MDEWKNAARPVDEKGKQYHIRCGKGEVARYCLLPGDPKRVSKIAQTWDCGEMVADYREHVTYTGKIGDLDISACSTGAGGGSTASALEDLAELGCDTLIRVGTCGTIQEWIKPGDLIICSGAVRKEGTSDGYVINSYPAIANYEITLALIQAAEHLGYPYHVGIGYTAGSFFCGQGRPGYKGYSQSFMNDILPDMKAAGVLNFEMEAATVLTISSLYGMRAGAIFTVVANRVNNSFQYDNSTVDHNIEVANLAMQILWDWEKKKQKTGKAYFFPSLLNG
;
A
#
# COMPACT_ATOMS: atom_id res chain seq x y z
N MET A 1 4.12 -24.13 -24.04
CA MET A 1 4.82 -22.84 -23.74
C MET A 1 3.80 -21.76 -24.01
N ASP A 2 3.54 -20.91 -23.02
CA ASP A 2 2.64 -19.77 -23.22
C ASP A 2 3.23 -18.86 -24.29
N GLU A 3 2.50 -18.61 -25.35
CA GLU A 3 2.91 -17.66 -26.38
C GLU A 3 2.61 -16.22 -25.91
N TRP A 4 3.67 -15.43 -25.68
CA TRP A 4 3.57 -14.05 -25.23
C TRP A 4 3.52 -13.11 -26.43
N LYS A 5 2.51 -12.24 -26.46
CA LYS A 5 2.35 -11.21 -27.49
C LYS A 5 2.80 -9.86 -26.94
N ASN A 6 3.40 -9.04 -27.80
CA ASN A 6 3.81 -7.67 -27.49
C ASN A 6 4.92 -7.56 -26.43
N ALA A 7 6.16 -7.39 -26.88
CA ALA A 7 7.34 -7.27 -25.97
C ALA A 7 7.29 -6.04 -25.04
N ALA A 8 6.57 -4.96 -25.42
CA ALA A 8 6.45 -3.76 -24.60
C ALA A 8 5.41 -3.89 -23.47
N ARG A 9 4.32 -4.65 -23.72
CA ARG A 9 3.26 -4.98 -22.75
C ARG A 9 2.86 -6.44 -22.96
N PRO A 10 3.62 -7.37 -22.36
CA PRO A 10 3.45 -8.78 -22.65
C PRO A 10 2.19 -9.34 -22.00
N VAL A 11 1.34 -9.92 -22.86
CA VAL A 11 0.15 -10.67 -22.47
C VAL A 11 0.18 -12.04 -23.13
N ASP A 12 -0.35 -13.07 -22.47
CA ASP A 12 -0.47 -14.40 -23.05
C ASP A 12 -1.69 -14.50 -24.00
N GLU A 13 -1.88 -15.67 -24.63
CA GLU A 13 -3.00 -15.93 -25.54
C GLU A 13 -4.38 -15.76 -24.90
N LYS A 14 -4.46 -15.91 -23.57
CA LYS A 14 -5.69 -15.75 -22.79
C LYS A 14 -5.88 -14.32 -22.28
N GLY A 15 -4.97 -13.39 -22.64
CA GLY A 15 -4.99 -12.01 -22.19
C GLY A 15 -4.52 -11.79 -20.74
N LYS A 16 -3.81 -12.76 -20.16
CA LYS A 16 -3.26 -12.63 -18.81
C LYS A 16 -1.98 -11.79 -18.84
N GLN A 17 -1.86 -10.89 -17.87
CA GLN A 17 -0.70 -10.02 -17.70
C GLN A 17 0.53 -10.82 -17.28
N TYR A 18 1.71 -10.35 -17.67
CA TYR A 18 2.95 -11.10 -17.50
C TYR A 18 3.37 -11.28 -16.03
N HIS A 19 3.26 -10.23 -15.20
CA HIS A 19 3.78 -10.27 -13.84
C HIS A 19 2.81 -10.95 -12.87
N ILE A 20 1.54 -10.51 -12.85
CA ILE A 20 0.56 -11.01 -11.86
C ILE A 20 -0.28 -12.20 -12.36
N ARG A 21 -0.16 -12.58 -13.63
CA ARG A 21 -0.90 -13.71 -14.24
C ARG A 21 -2.42 -13.63 -14.12
N CYS A 22 -2.95 -12.44 -14.00
CA CYS A 22 -4.39 -12.19 -14.01
C CYS A 22 -4.85 -11.65 -15.37
N GLY A 23 -6.08 -11.97 -15.76
CA GLY A 23 -6.75 -11.49 -16.95
C GLY A 23 -7.88 -10.51 -16.65
N LYS A 24 -8.50 -9.96 -17.71
CA LYS A 24 -9.61 -9.02 -17.59
C LYS A 24 -10.82 -9.67 -16.89
N GLY A 25 -11.33 -9.00 -15.86
CA GLY A 25 -12.45 -9.47 -15.04
C GLY A 25 -12.05 -10.40 -13.90
N GLU A 26 -10.77 -10.77 -13.78
CA GLU A 26 -10.25 -11.59 -12.68
C GLU A 26 -9.79 -10.74 -11.48
N VAL A 27 -9.68 -9.41 -11.64
CA VAL A 27 -9.31 -8.46 -10.58
C VAL A 27 -10.38 -7.39 -10.45
N ALA A 28 -10.76 -7.06 -9.22
CA ALA A 28 -11.72 -6.00 -8.91
C ALA A 28 -11.09 -4.60 -9.02
N ARG A 29 -11.93 -3.56 -9.14
CA ARG A 29 -11.49 -2.17 -9.11
C ARG A 29 -10.82 -1.75 -7.80
N TYR A 30 -11.23 -2.36 -6.70
CA TYR A 30 -10.72 -2.14 -5.34
C TYR A 30 -9.72 -3.23 -4.99
N CYS A 31 -8.47 -2.86 -4.68
CA CYS A 31 -7.43 -3.85 -4.42
C CYS A 31 -6.57 -3.48 -3.20
N LEU A 32 -6.37 -4.45 -2.30
CA LEU A 32 -5.43 -4.36 -1.20
C LEU A 32 -4.05 -4.88 -1.62
N LEU A 33 -3.01 -4.16 -1.26
CA LEU A 33 -1.63 -4.41 -1.69
C LEU A 33 -0.71 -4.75 -0.50
N PRO A 34 -0.70 -6.01 -0.01
CA PRO A 34 0.33 -6.46 0.92
C PRO A 34 1.66 -6.70 0.18
N GLY A 35 2.79 -6.55 0.87
CA GLY A 35 4.10 -6.94 0.31
C GLY A 35 4.30 -8.46 0.33
N ASP A 36 3.89 -9.12 1.41
CA ASP A 36 4.05 -10.57 1.63
C ASP A 36 2.92 -11.36 0.93
N PRO A 37 3.25 -12.31 0.02
CA PRO A 37 2.27 -13.20 -0.61
C PRO A 37 1.38 -13.94 0.38
N LYS A 38 1.93 -14.37 1.52
CA LYS A 38 1.17 -15.09 2.55
C LYS A 38 0.08 -14.24 3.21
N ARG A 39 0.24 -12.92 3.19
CA ARG A 39 -0.77 -12.00 3.75
C ARG A 39 -2.01 -11.90 2.85
N VAL A 40 -1.90 -12.18 1.55
CA VAL A 40 -3.05 -12.12 0.63
C VAL A 40 -4.15 -13.11 1.04
N SER A 41 -3.79 -14.35 1.34
CA SER A 41 -4.76 -15.36 1.79
C SER A 41 -5.39 -15.00 3.15
N LYS A 42 -4.61 -14.41 4.08
CA LYS A 42 -5.15 -13.91 5.35
C LYS A 42 -6.18 -12.81 5.14
N ILE A 43 -5.90 -11.86 4.23
CA ILE A 43 -6.85 -10.81 3.85
C ILE A 43 -8.12 -11.44 3.27
N ALA A 44 -8.00 -12.34 2.30
CA ALA A 44 -9.15 -12.95 1.64
C ALA A 44 -10.01 -13.80 2.59
N GLN A 45 -9.43 -14.40 3.64
CA GLN A 45 -10.16 -15.17 4.67
C GLN A 45 -11.07 -14.28 5.54
N THR A 46 -10.89 -12.97 5.55
CA THR A 46 -11.77 -12.03 6.28
C THR A 46 -12.95 -11.54 5.45
N TRP A 47 -13.05 -11.94 4.19
CA TRP A 47 -14.12 -11.58 3.28
C TRP A 47 -15.27 -12.58 3.34
N ASP A 48 -16.45 -12.21 2.82
CA ASP A 48 -17.61 -13.11 2.76
C ASP A 48 -17.35 -14.30 1.83
N CYS A 49 -16.61 -14.07 0.76
CA CYS A 49 -16.06 -15.09 -0.11
C CYS A 49 -14.79 -14.58 -0.78
N GLY A 50 -13.88 -15.48 -1.12
CA GLY A 50 -12.66 -15.15 -1.83
C GLY A 50 -12.00 -16.39 -2.40
N GLU A 51 -11.49 -16.29 -3.61
CA GLU A 51 -10.76 -17.36 -4.29
C GLU A 51 -9.42 -16.89 -4.81
N MET A 52 -8.46 -17.80 -4.87
CA MET A 52 -7.16 -17.55 -5.46
C MET A 52 -7.28 -17.50 -6.98
N VAL A 53 -6.90 -16.37 -7.57
CA VAL A 53 -6.92 -16.14 -9.01
C VAL A 53 -5.59 -16.50 -9.65
N ALA A 54 -4.49 -16.13 -9.00
CA ALA A 54 -3.15 -16.39 -9.50
C ALA A 54 -2.15 -16.53 -8.36
N ASP A 55 -1.11 -17.34 -8.59
CA ASP A 55 0.07 -17.49 -7.73
C ASP A 55 1.29 -17.58 -8.66
N TYR A 56 2.06 -16.50 -8.76
CA TYR A 56 3.21 -16.45 -9.64
C TYR A 56 4.31 -15.54 -9.07
N ARG A 57 5.47 -16.10 -8.81
CA ARG A 57 6.62 -15.42 -8.18
C ARG A 57 6.21 -14.80 -6.83
N GLU A 58 6.48 -13.50 -6.66
CA GLU A 58 6.07 -12.70 -5.50
C GLU A 58 4.61 -12.22 -5.55
N HIS A 59 3.91 -12.46 -6.64
CA HIS A 59 2.54 -11.98 -6.87
C HIS A 59 1.52 -13.09 -6.69
N VAL A 60 0.81 -13.05 -5.57
CA VAL A 60 -0.37 -13.87 -5.31
C VAL A 60 -1.59 -12.97 -5.36
N THR A 61 -2.65 -13.38 -6.07
CA THR A 61 -3.87 -12.60 -6.20
C THR A 61 -5.08 -13.41 -5.77
N TYR A 62 -5.90 -12.81 -4.92
CA TYR A 62 -7.23 -13.29 -4.56
C TYR A 62 -8.27 -12.25 -4.94
N THR A 63 -9.45 -12.72 -5.35
CA THR A 63 -10.61 -11.86 -5.64
C THR A 63 -11.84 -12.41 -4.94
N GLY A 64 -12.70 -11.54 -4.44
CA GLY A 64 -13.86 -11.92 -3.66
C GLY A 64 -14.81 -10.75 -3.38
N LYS A 65 -15.54 -10.83 -2.25
CA LYS A 65 -16.55 -9.85 -1.86
C LYS A 65 -16.55 -9.55 -0.37
N ILE A 66 -16.87 -8.30 -0.05
CA ILE A 66 -17.30 -7.86 1.28
C ILE A 66 -18.64 -7.13 1.10
N GLY A 67 -19.74 -7.73 1.53
CA GLY A 67 -21.07 -7.24 1.21
C GLY A 67 -21.32 -7.18 -0.29
N ASP A 68 -21.64 -6.00 -0.80
CA ASP A 68 -21.84 -5.73 -2.22
C ASP A 68 -20.58 -5.18 -2.95
N LEU A 69 -19.47 -5.07 -2.24
CA LEU A 69 -18.19 -4.63 -2.79
C LEU A 69 -17.40 -5.81 -3.38
N ASP A 70 -17.11 -5.76 -4.68
CA ASP A 70 -16.09 -6.61 -5.30
C ASP A 70 -14.70 -6.11 -4.92
N ILE A 71 -13.85 -6.99 -4.39
CA ILE A 71 -12.53 -6.64 -3.88
C ILE A 71 -11.48 -7.67 -4.27
N SER A 72 -10.25 -7.20 -4.48
CA SER A 72 -9.08 -8.06 -4.68
C SER A 72 -8.00 -7.75 -3.67
N ALA A 73 -7.08 -8.69 -3.50
CA ALA A 73 -5.80 -8.47 -2.87
C ALA A 73 -4.70 -9.07 -3.74
N CYS A 74 -3.65 -8.29 -4.00
CA CYS A 74 -2.50 -8.72 -4.79
C CYS A 74 -1.21 -8.37 -4.07
N SER A 75 -0.33 -9.35 -3.85
CA SER A 75 0.97 -9.07 -3.25
C SER A 75 1.91 -8.36 -4.23
N THR A 76 2.62 -7.37 -3.70
CA THR A 76 3.56 -6.57 -4.49
C THR A 76 4.98 -7.11 -4.47
N GLY A 77 5.29 -8.06 -3.58
CA GLY A 77 6.66 -8.38 -3.23
C GLY A 77 7.31 -7.25 -2.42
N ALA A 78 8.62 -7.31 -2.26
CA ALA A 78 9.41 -6.32 -1.53
C ALA A 78 10.07 -5.31 -2.47
N GLY A 79 9.89 -4.02 -2.17
CA GLY A 79 10.53 -2.91 -2.85
C GLY A 79 9.79 -2.36 -4.07
N GLY A 80 10.19 -1.16 -4.48
CA GLY A 80 9.51 -0.39 -5.52
C GLY A 80 9.43 -1.08 -6.88
N GLY A 81 10.48 -1.77 -7.31
CA GLY A 81 10.53 -2.39 -8.65
C GLY A 81 9.46 -3.47 -8.86
N SER A 82 9.31 -4.39 -7.90
CA SER A 82 8.27 -5.40 -7.93
C SER A 82 6.87 -4.77 -7.81
N THR A 83 6.73 -3.79 -6.91
CA THR A 83 5.49 -3.03 -6.74
C THR A 83 5.06 -2.33 -8.03
N ALA A 84 5.99 -1.69 -8.75
CA ALA A 84 5.70 -1.02 -10.01
C ALA A 84 5.16 -1.99 -11.06
N SER A 85 5.78 -3.18 -11.19
CA SER A 85 5.32 -4.21 -12.12
C SER A 85 3.88 -4.68 -11.82
N ALA A 86 3.55 -4.88 -10.54
CA ALA A 86 2.19 -5.23 -10.15
C ALA A 86 1.19 -4.10 -10.45
N LEU A 87 1.57 -2.83 -10.21
CA LEU A 87 0.70 -1.67 -10.46
C LEU A 87 0.40 -1.50 -11.95
N GLU A 88 1.38 -1.70 -12.82
CA GLU A 88 1.18 -1.66 -14.28
C GLU A 88 0.13 -2.68 -14.72
N ASP A 89 0.27 -3.93 -14.28
CA ASP A 89 -0.65 -5.00 -14.64
C ASP A 89 -2.05 -4.76 -14.03
N LEU A 90 -2.15 -4.30 -12.78
CA LEU A 90 -3.42 -3.98 -12.13
C LEU A 90 -4.16 -2.82 -12.82
N ALA A 91 -3.43 -1.78 -13.22
CA ALA A 91 -4.00 -0.65 -13.95
C ALA A 91 -4.59 -1.07 -15.31
N GLU A 92 -3.88 -1.92 -16.06
CA GLU A 92 -4.36 -2.49 -17.34
C GLU A 92 -5.64 -3.33 -17.14
N LEU A 93 -5.82 -3.96 -15.98
CA LEU A 93 -7.00 -4.75 -15.66
C LEU A 93 -8.17 -3.91 -15.11
N GLY A 94 -7.97 -2.59 -14.94
CA GLY A 94 -9.02 -1.66 -14.51
C GLY A 94 -9.13 -1.47 -13.00
N CYS A 95 -8.11 -1.86 -12.25
CA CYS A 95 -8.01 -1.53 -10.84
C CYS A 95 -7.76 -0.01 -10.69
N ASP A 96 -8.55 0.68 -9.86
CA ASP A 96 -8.47 2.14 -9.73
C ASP A 96 -8.46 2.66 -8.29
N THR A 97 -8.61 1.77 -7.29
CA THR A 97 -8.63 2.13 -5.87
C THR A 97 -7.77 1.15 -5.07
N LEU A 98 -6.67 1.64 -4.53
CA LEU A 98 -5.60 0.83 -3.97
C LEU A 98 -5.29 1.22 -2.53
N ILE A 99 -5.17 0.25 -1.62
CA ILE A 99 -4.62 0.48 -0.27
C ILE A 99 -3.45 -0.48 -0.07
N ARG A 100 -2.26 0.09 0.13
CA ARG A 100 -1.11 -0.69 0.60
C ARG A 100 -1.29 -1.07 2.06
N VAL A 101 -1.17 -2.36 2.36
CA VAL A 101 -1.30 -2.94 3.71
C VAL A 101 0.04 -3.53 4.11
N GLY A 102 0.81 -2.78 4.90
CA GLY A 102 2.21 -3.10 5.19
C GLY A 102 2.57 -3.15 6.67
N THR A 103 3.86 -3.36 6.92
CA THR A 103 4.50 -3.16 8.23
C THR A 103 5.59 -2.11 8.09
N CYS A 104 5.94 -1.45 9.19
CA CYS A 104 6.97 -0.41 9.16
C CYS A 104 7.77 -0.35 10.46
N GLY A 105 8.88 0.39 10.43
CA GLY A 105 9.59 0.81 11.61
C GLY A 105 9.38 2.30 11.85
N THR A 106 8.85 2.68 13.03
CA THR A 106 8.74 4.10 13.39
C THR A 106 10.09 4.70 13.75
N ILE A 107 10.21 6.02 13.55
CA ILE A 107 11.35 6.84 13.94
C ILE A 107 10.96 7.96 14.91
N GLN A 108 9.75 7.88 15.48
CA GLN A 108 9.26 8.79 16.52
C GLN A 108 9.15 8.07 17.85
N GLU A 109 9.64 8.71 18.93
CA GLU A 109 9.70 8.08 20.26
C GLU A 109 8.34 7.72 20.84
N TRP A 110 7.34 8.52 20.52
CA TRP A 110 5.98 8.41 21.07
C TRP A 110 5.10 7.37 20.38
N ILE A 111 5.51 6.84 19.21
CA ILE A 111 4.80 5.78 18.49
C ILE A 111 5.30 4.42 18.95
N LYS A 112 4.39 3.51 19.28
CA LYS A 112 4.70 2.19 19.85
C LYS A 112 4.57 1.07 18.82
N PRO A 113 5.31 -0.04 18.96
CA PRO A 113 4.97 -1.27 18.26
C PRO A 113 3.52 -1.67 18.54
N GLY A 114 2.79 -2.08 17.48
CA GLY A 114 1.36 -2.35 17.53
C GLY A 114 0.47 -1.19 17.09
N ASP A 115 0.93 0.05 17.18
CA ASP A 115 0.18 1.20 16.65
C ASP A 115 0.12 1.15 15.12
N LEU A 116 -0.90 1.79 14.55
CA LEU A 116 -1.06 1.93 13.11
C LEU A 116 -0.51 3.28 12.62
N ILE A 117 0.04 3.30 11.41
CA ILE A 117 0.39 4.55 10.71
C ILE A 117 -0.38 4.60 9.40
N ILE A 118 -1.21 5.63 9.25
CA ILE A 118 -1.91 5.99 8.03
C ILE A 118 -1.05 7.01 7.28
N CYS A 119 -0.58 6.63 6.10
CA CYS A 119 0.35 7.45 5.32
C CYS A 119 -0.40 8.49 4.50
N SER A 120 -0.20 9.78 4.83
CA SER A 120 -0.75 10.90 4.04
C SER A 120 0.12 11.27 2.84
N GLY A 121 1.37 10.83 2.82
CA GLY A 121 2.34 11.01 1.77
C GLY A 121 3.66 10.34 2.13
N ALA A 122 4.58 10.23 1.18
CA ALA A 122 5.86 9.58 1.41
C ALA A 122 7.04 10.33 0.79
N VAL A 123 8.17 10.33 1.48
CA VAL A 123 9.46 10.76 0.92
C VAL A 123 9.92 9.68 -0.06
N ARG A 124 10.19 10.10 -1.31
CA ARG A 124 10.60 9.21 -2.40
C ARG A 124 12.12 8.98 -2.37
N LYS A 125 12.54 7.81 -1.86
CA LYS A 125 13.95 7.39 -1.80
C LYS A 125 14.15 5.92 -2.20
N GLU A 126 13.14 5.35 -2.85
CA GLU A 126 13.18 3.97 -3.36
C GLU A 126 13.80 3.87 -4.77
N GLY A 127 13.88 5.00 -5.50
CA GLY A 127 14.48 5.08 -6.83
C GLY A 127 13.60 4.62 -7.99
N THR A 128 12.63 3.75 -7.76
CA THR A 128 11.75 3.22 -8.81
C THR A 128 10.86 4.32 -9.40
N SER A 129 10.22 5.11 -8.57
CA SER A 129 9.34 6.18 -9.03
C SER A 129 10.07 7.32 -9.77
N ASP A 130 11.40 7.39 -9.64
CA ASP A 130 12.24 8.33 -10.41
C ASP A 130 12.28 7.98 -11.90
N GLY A 131 12.02 6.72 -12.24
CA GLY A 131 11.83 6.28 -13.63
C GLY A 131 10.49 6.68 -14.26
N TYR A 132 9.53 7.14 -13.46
CA TYR A 132 8.18 7.53 -13.91
C TYR A 132 7.99 9.05 -13.98
N VAL A 133 8.61 9.79 -13.08
CA VAL A 133 8.42 11.24 -12.97
C VAL A 133 9.61 11.89 -12.24
N ILE A 134 9.78 13.21 -12.43
CA ILE A 134 10.85 13.97 -11.77
C ILE A 134 10.84 13.81 -10.25
N ASN A 135 12.01 13.88 -9.61
CA ASN A 135 12.19 13.61 -8.17
C ASN A 135 11.41 14.56 -7.27
N SER A 136 11.12 15.78 -7.72
CA SER A 136 10.31 16.77 -6.98
C SER A 136 8.81 16.52 -7.03
N TYR A 137 8.32 15.56 -7.83
CA TYR A 137 6.90 15.19 -7.83
C TYR A 137 6.54 14.51 -6.50
N PRO A 138 5.48 14.96 -5.80
CA PRO A 138 5.18 14.43 -4.48
C PRO A 138 4.46 13.08 -4.53
N ALA A 139 4.84 12.16 -3.65
CA ALA A 139 4.07 10.94 -3.38
C ALA A 139 2.98 11.25 -2.33
N ILE A 140 1.78 11.59 -2.77
CA ILE A 140 0.65 12.00 -1.91
C ILE A 140 -0.44 10.94 -1.95
N ALA A 141 -0.95 10.55 -0.77
CA ALA A 141 -2.11 9.68 -0.66
C ALA A 141 -3.40 10.41 -1.10
N ASN A 142 -4.32 9.66 -1.69
CA ASN A 142 -5.65 10.19 -2.00
C ASN A 142 -6.38 10.53 -0.70
N TYR A 143 -6.94 11.74 -0.61
CA TYR A 143 -7.55 12.24 0.63
C TYR A 143 -8.79 11.45 1.05
N GLU A 144 -9.59 10.92 0.11
CA GLU A 144 -10.75 10.08 0.43
C GLU A 144 -10.29 8.77 1.10
N ILE A 145 -9.22 8.14 0.58
CA ILE A 145 -8.65 6.93 1.18
C ILE A 145 -8.08 7.23 2.57
N THR A 146 -7.35 8.34 2.72
CA THR A 146 -6.81 8.73 4.03
C THR A 146 -7.94 8.93 5.06
N LEU A 147 -9.02 9.62 4.69
CA LEU A 147 -10.19 9.83 5.56
C LEU A 147 -10.91 8.51 5.88
N ALA A 148 -11.05 7.61 4.90
CA ALA A 148 -11.70 6.32 5.11
C ALA A 148 -10.89 5.44 6.07
N LEU A 149 -9.56 5.44 5.95
CA LEU A 149 -8.66 4.74 6.88
C LEU A 149 -8.75 5.31 8.30
N ILE A 150 -8.80 6.65 8.45
CA ILE A 150 -9.00 7.30 9.75
C ILE A 150 -10.36 6.89 10.35
N GLN A 151 -11.43 6.99 9.57
CA GLN A 151 -12.77 6.61 10.04
C GLN A 151 -12.83 5.14 10.45
N ALA A 152 -12.19 4.25 9.70
CA ALA A 152 -12.13 2.82 10.01
C ALA A 152 -11.34 2.55 11.29
N ALA A 153 -10.19 3.18 11.47
CA ALA A 153 -9.37 3.04 12.69
C ALA A 153 -10.11 3.53 13.94
N GLU A 154 -10.78 4.69 13.86
CA GLU A 154 -11.64 5.23 14.93
C GLU A 154 -12.80 4.27 15.26
N HIS A 155 -13.47 3.72 14.24
CA HIS A 155 -14.58 2.80 14.44
C HIS A 155 -14.16 1.51 15.15
N LEU A 156 -12.97 0.99 14.80
CA LEU A 156 -12.41 -0.23 15.39
C LEU A 156 -11.68 0.00 16.72
N GLY A 157 -11.41 1.27 17.07
CA GLY A 157 -10.76 1.64 18.33
C GLY A 157 -9.26 1.32 18.37
N TYR A 158 -8.60 1.21 17.23
CA TYR A 158 -7.17 0.97 17.18
C TYR A 158 -6.35 2.27 17.31
N PRO A 159 -5.24 2.27 18.05
CA PRO A 159 -4.34 3.41 18.12
C PRO A 159 -3.70 3.65 16.74
N TYR A 160 -3.76 4.88 16.26
CA TYR A 160 -3.21 5.23 14.95
C TYR A 160 -2.61 6.63 14.92
N HIS A 161 -1.74 6.85 13.94
CA HIS A 161 -1.08 8.13 13.67
C HIS A 161 -1.20 8.42 12.18
N VAL A 162 -1.36 9.70 11.82
CA VAL A 162 -1.46 10.14 10.42
C VAL A 162 -0.28 11.04 10.09
N GLY A 163 0.43 10.74 9.01
CA GLY A 163 1.57 11.57 8.63
C GLY A 163 2.38 11.03 7.46
N ILE A 164 3.54 11.64 7.26
CA ILE A 164 4.43 11.33 6.16
C ILE A 164 5.31 10.13 6.52
N GLY A 165 5.42 9.16 5.59
CA GLY A 165 6.37 8.07 5.65
C GLY A 165 7.65 8.35 4.85
N TYR A 166 8.62 7.46 4.94
CA TYR A 166 9.81 7.46 4.10
C TYR A 166 9.95 6.10 3.43
N THR A 167 9.90 6.08 2.12
CA THR A 167 10.06 4.86 1.33
C THR A 167 11.50 4.74 0.85
N ALA A 168 12.19 3.70 1.33
CA ALA A 168 13.60 3.44 0.99
C ALA A 168 13.74 2.31 -0.03
N GLY A 169 14.76 2.40 -0.88
CA GLY A 169 15.10 1.33 -1.83
C GLY A 169 15.77 0.12 -1.19
N SER A 170 16.21 0.20 0.07
CA SER A 170 16.77 -0.94 0.80
C SER A 170 16.48 -0.87 2.30
N PHE A 171 16.35 -2.06 2.91
CA PHE A 171 16.06 -2.18 4.34
C PHE A 171 17.23 -1.73 5.25
N PHE A 172 18.48 -1.95 4.81
CA PHE A 172 19.67 -1.60 5.60
C PHE A 172 20.14 -0.18 5.28
N CYS A 173 21.03 -0.02 4.32
CA CYS A 173 21.70 1.24 4.05
C CYS A 173 20.75 2.37 3.65
N GLY A 174 19.71 2.09 2.87
CA GLY A 174 18.71 3.09 2.47
C GLY A 174 17.85 3.66 3.62
N GLN A 175 17.87 2.99 4.77
CA GLN A 175 17.21 3.44 6.00
C GLN A 175 18.20 3.85 7.10
N GLY A 176 19.46 4.13 6.75
CA GLY A 176 20.48 4.52 7.71
C GLY A 176 20.91 3.41 8.69
N ARG A 177 20.74 2.13 8.31
CA ARG A 177 21.31 1.00 9.05
C ARG A 177 22.67 0.62 8.46
N PRO A 178 23.65 0.19 9.28
CA PRO A 178 24.90 -0.31 8.74
C PRO A 178 24.65 -1.57 7.89
N GLY A 179 25.40 -1.68 6.80
CA GLY A 179 25.44 -2.86 5.95
C GLY A 179 26.28 -3.99 6.53
N TYR A 180 26.51 -5.03 5.73
CA TYR A 180 27.34 -6.18 6.13
C TYR A 180 28.72 -5.72 6.64
N LYS A 181 29.22 -6.34 7.71
CA LYS A 181 30.47 -6.00 8.41
C LYS A 181 30.58 -4.53 8.84
N GLY A 182 29.45 -3.87 9.12
CA GLY A 182 29.45 -2.48 9.61
C GLY A 182 29.66 -1.45 8.49
N TYR A 183 29.52 -1.83 7.21
CA TYR A 183 29.63 -0.88 6.11
C TYR A 183 28.68 0.30 6.30
N SER A 184 29.23 1.52 6.27
CA SER A 184 28.48 2.75 6.36
C SER A 184 29.20 3.87 5.63
N GLN A 185 28.46 4.83 5.12
CA GLN A 185 29.00 6.10 4.59
C GLN A 185 28.40 7.26 5.37
N SER A 186 29.05 8.42 5.36
CA SER A 186 28.67 9.57 6.18
C SER A 186 27.20 9.97 5.98
N PHE A 187 26.71 10.04 4.75
CA PHE A 187 25.32 10.41 4.47
C PHE A 187 24.25 9.47 5.09
N MET A 188 24.62 8.21 5.35
CA MET A 188 23.69 7.24 5.95
C MET A 188 23.42 7.55 7.42
N ASN A 189 24.35 8.18 8.12
CA ASN A 189 24.23 8.53 9.52
C ASN A 189 23.19 9.64 9.76
N ASP A 190 22.96 10.46 8.74
CA ASP A 190 22.07 11.61 8.82
C ASP A 190 20.62 11.27 8.45
N ILE A 191 20.38 10.13 7.77
CA ILE A 191 19.03 9.75 7.30
C ILE A 191 18.01 9.70 8.43
N LEU A 192 18.31 8.99 9.53
CA LEU A 192 17.36 8.85 10.62
C LEU A 192 17.16 10.15 11.40
N PRO A 193 18.21 10.88 11.86
CA PRO A 193 18.03 12.13 12.60
C PRO A 193 17.36 13.21 11.75
N ASP A 194 17.68 13.34 10.47
CA ASP A 194 17.08 14.32 9.59
C ASP A 194 15.60 14.04 9.34
N MET A 195 15.25 12.78 9.05
CA MET A 195 13.85 12.39 8.83
C MET A 195 13.03 12.50 10.13
N LYS A 196 13.63 12.16 11.29
CA LYS A 196 12.99 12.37 12.59
C LYS A 196 12.71 13.86 12.84
N ALA A 197 13.67 14.71 12.59
CA ALA A 197 13.54 16.17 12.74
C ALA A 197 12.51 16.77 11.76
N ALA A 198 12.38 16.20 10.56
CA ALA A 198 11.37 16.56 9.57
C ALA A 198 9.95 16.06 9.92
N GLY A 199 9.77 15.35 11.04
CA GLY A 199 8.47 14.82 11.46
C GLY A 199 7.98 13.61 10.67
N VAL A 200 8.86 12.94 9.93
CA VAL A 200 8.53 11.66 9.27
C VAL A 200 8.24 10.60 10.32
N LEU A 201 7.17 9.81 10.12
CA LEU A 201 6.70 8.87 11.13
C LEU A 201 7.38 7.52 11.06
N ASN A 202 7.67 7.02 9.85
CA ASN A 202 8.13 5.65 9.66
C ASN A 202 9.01 5.47 8.43
N PHE A 203 9.73 4.35 8.42
CA PHE A 203 10.43 3.80 7.26
C PHE A 203 9.76 2.52 6.77
N GLU A 204 9.59 2.41 5.46
CA GLU A 204 9.10 1.23 4.73
C GLU A 204 9.68 1.23 3.30
N MET A 205 9.18 0.42 2.36
CA MET A 205 9.90 0.21 1.09
C MET A 205 9.06 0.37 -0.19
N GLU A 206 7.74 0.65 -0.14
CA GLU A 206 6.89 0.61 -1.35
C GLU A 206 5.86 1.75 -1.48
N ALA A 207 5.50 2.45 -0.39
CA ALA A 207 4.42 3.44 -0.42
C ALA A 207 4.63 4.54 -1.45
N ALA A 208 5.84 5.10 -1.56
CA ALA A 208 6.09 6.16 -2.53
C ALA A 208 5.85 5.68 -3.98
N THR A 209 6.22 4.44 -4.30
CA THR A 209 5.95 3.84 -5.61
C THR A 209 4.44 3.71 -5.84
N VAL A 210 3.70 3.16 -4.86
CA VAL A 210 2.24 3.01 -4.96
C VAL A 210 1.56 4.36 -5.15
N LEU A 211 1.86 5.34 -4.31
CA LEU A 211 1.22 6.66 -4.34
C LEU A 211 1.55 7.44 -5.62
N THR A 212 2.82 7.39 -6.05
CA THR A 212 3.27 8.13 -7.23
C THR A 212 2.67 7.57 -8.52
N ILE A 213 2.82 6.26 -8.76
CA ILE A 213 2.34 5.64 -10.01
C ILE A 213 0.81 5.73 -10.07
N SER A 214 0.11 5.46 -8.97
CA SER A 214 -1.35 5.59 -8.95
C SER A 214 -1.81 7.00 -9.28
N SER A 215 -1.15 8.03 -8.73
CA SER A 215 -1.47 9.42 -9.04
C SER A 215 -1.27 9.75 -10.52
N LEU A 216 -0.18 9.28 -11.14
CA LEU A 216 0.10 9.49 -12.57
C LEU A 216 -0.96 8.84 -13.48
N TYR A 217 -1.54 7.73 -13.05
CA TYR A 217 -2.54 6.97 -13.82
C TYR A 217 -3.99 7.33 -13.46
N GLY A 218 -4.19 8.35 -12.61
CA GLY A 218 -5.53 8.78 -12.19
C GLY A 218 -6.22 7.79 -11.25
N MET A 219 -5.48 6.84 -10.68
CA MET A 219 -5.97 5.91 -9.67
C MET A 219 -5.93 6.57 -8.27
N ARG A 220 -6.80 6.12 -7.38
CA ARG A 220 -6.77 6.51 -5.96
C ARG A 220 -5.90 5.54 -5.19
N ALA A 221 -4.93 6.03 -4.42
CA ALA A 221 -4.10 5.17 -3.58
C ALA A 221 -3.89 5.76 -2.17
N GLY A 222 -3.73 4.87 -1.20
CA GLY A 222 -3.34 5.16 0.17
C GLY A 222 -2.49 4.04 0.75
N ALA A 223 -2.02 4.20 1.99
CA ALA A 223 -1.24 3.17 2.66
C ALA A 223 -1.48 3.19 4.17
N ILE A 224 -1.49 2.00 4.76
CA ILE A 224 -1.55 1.78 6.20
C ILE A 224 -0.50 0.75 6.61
N PHE A 225 0.10 0.97 7.77
CA PHE A 225 1.15 0.11 8.30
C PHE A 225 0.89 -0.22 9.76
N THR A 226 1.21 -1.46 10.16
CA THR A 226 1.42 -1.77 11.57
C THR A 226 2.89 -1.53 11.92
N VAL A 227 3.12 -0.82 13.00
CA VAL A 227 4.46 -0.59 13.53
C VAL A 227 4.97 -1.86 14.19
N VAL A 228 6.07 -2.41 13.67
CA VAL A 228 6.73 -3.62 14.23
C VAL A 228 8.06 -3.30 14.91
N ALA A 229 8.57 -2.09 14.71
CA ALA A 229 9.83 -1.66 15.32
C ALA A 229 9.78 -0.18 15.66
N ASN A 230 10.41 0.22 16.75
CA ASN A 230 10.76 1.61 17.01
C ASN A 230 12.27 1.76 16.96
N ARG A 231 12.74 2.51 15.96
CA ARG A 231 14.17 2.69 15.64
C ARG A 231 14.91 3.62 16.62
N VAL A 232 14.17 4.41 17.39
CA VAL A 232 14.77 5.35 18.35
C VAL A 232 15.14 4.64 19.66
N ASN A 233 14.24 3.81 20.17
CA ASN A 233 14.47 3.05 21.42
C ASN A 233 14.94 1.62 21.18
N ASN A 234 15.20 1.25 19.90
CA ASN A 234 15.68 -0.06 19.48
C ASN A 234 14.76 -1.24 19.88
N SER A 235 13.44 -1.00 19.96
CA SER A 235 12.46 -2.06 20.21
C SER A 235 12.00 -2.71 18.90
N PHE A 236 11.79 -4.02 18.95
CA PHE A 236 11.23 -4.80 17.84
C PHE A 236 10.22 -5.80 18.41
N GLN A 237 8.98 -5.72 17.93
CA GLN A 237 7.91 -6.62 18.32
C GLN A 237 7.12 -6.99 17.08
N TYR A 238 7.20 -8.25 16.68
CA TYR A 238 6.40 -8.81 15.61
C TYR A 238 5.40 -9.78 16.21
N ASP A 239 4.17 -9.33 16.34
CA ASP A 239 3.05 -10.13 16.83
C ASP A 239 2.02 -10.25 15.71
N ASN A 240 1.69 -11.49 15.31
CA ASN A 240 0.74 -11.76 14.24
C ASN A 240 -0.65 -11.16 14.53
N SER A 241 -1.09 -11.09 15.79
CA SER A 241 -2.39 -10.52 16.14
C SER A 241 -2.46 -9.02 15.87
N THR A 242 -1.40 -8.28 16.21
CA THR A 242 -1.34 -6.83 15.96
C THR A 242 -1.07 -6.48 14.51
N VAL A 243 -0.35 -7.35 13.78
CA VAL A 243 -0.13 -7.15 12.33
C VAL A 243 -1.45 -7.22 11.56
N ASP A 244 -2.43 -7.98 12.02
CA ASP A 244 -3.70 -8.14 11.34
C ASP A 244 -4.66 -6.93 11.54
N HIS A 245 -4.42 -6.04 12.52
CA HIS A 245 -5.23 -4.83 12.72
C HIS A 245 -5.24 -3.92 11.47
N ASN A 246 -4.13 -3.81 10.75
CA ASN A 246 -4.13 -3.03 9.51
C ASN A 246 -4.97 -3.66 8.39
N ILE A 247 -5.17 -4.98 8.40
CA ILE A 247 -6.06 -5.70 7.47
C ILE A 247 -7.52 -5.33 7.76
N GLU A 248 -7.92 -5.38 9.04
CA GLU A 248 -9.29 -5.04 9.44
C GLU A 248 -9.63 -3.58 9.10
N VAL A 249 -8.71 -2.65 9.42
CA VAL A 249 -8.88 -1.23 9.07
C VAL A 249 -8.94 -1.03 7.56
N ALA A 250 -8.09 -1.68 6.78
CA ALA A 250 -8.08 -1.54 5.34
C ALA A 250 -9.35 -2.10 4.68
N ASN A 251 -9.84 -3.25 5.14
CA ASN A 251 -11.11 -3.83 4.65
C ASN A 251 -12.29 -2.91 4.96
N LEU A 252 -12.40 -2.41 6.18
CA LEU A 252 -13.47 -1.48 6.55
C LEU A 252 -13.37 -0.16 5.77
N ALA A 253 -12.14 0.34 5.55
CA ALA A 253 -11.93 1.54 4.75
C ALA A 253 -12.38 1.35 3.29
N MET A 254 -12.17 0.17 2.68
CA MET A 254 -12.67 -0.13 1.33
C MET A 254 -14.20 -0.12 1.28
N GLN A 255 -14.89 -0.66 2.30
CA GLN A 255 -16.34 -0.60 2.40
C GLN A 255 -16.83 0.85 2.56
N ILE A 256 -16.21 1.64 3.42
CA ILE A 256 -16.51 3.06 3.61
C ILE A 256 -16.36 3.83 2.28
N LEU A 257 -15.28 3.61 1.55
CA LEU A 257 -15.05 4.23 0.25
C LEU A 257 -16.13 3.84 -0.77
N TRP A 258 -16.55 2.58 -0.78
CA TRP A 258 -17.62 2.08 -1.62
C TRP A 258 -18.96 2.76 -1.31
N ASP A 259 -19.29 2.91 -0.03
CA ASP A 259 -20.50 3.62 0.39
C ASP A 259 -20.45 5.10 0.01
N TRP A 260 -19.30 5.76 0.15
CA TRP A 260 -19.12 7.13 -0.30
C TRP A 260 -19.25 7.26 -1.82
N GLU A 261 -18.75 6.29 -2.58
CA GLU A 261 -18.88 6.28 -4.03
C GLU A 261 -20.35 6.16 -4.46
N LYS A 262 -21.11 5.24 -3.84
CA LYS A 262 -22.56 5.14 -4.06
C LYS A 262 -23.29 6.46 -3.74
N LYS A 263 -22.88 7.13 -2.65
CA LYS A 263 -23.45 8.41 -2.26
C LYS A 263 -23.11 9.52 -3.25
N LYS A 264 -21.85 9.59 -3.71
CA LYS A 264 -21.42 10.54 -4.75
C LYS A 264 -22.23 10.34 -6.04
N GLN A 265 -22.38 9.11 -6.50
CA GLN A 265 -23.16 8.78 -7.69
C GLN A 265 -24.63 9.24 -7.55
N LYS A 266 -25.27 8.92 -6.42
CA LYS A 266 -26.67 9.31 -6.14
C LYS A 266 -26.87 10.83 -6.13
N THR A 267 -25.87 11.59 -5.66
CA THR A 267 -25.95 13.05 -5.50
C THR A 267 -25.33 13.84 -6.65
N GLY A 268 -24.71 13.17 -7.64
CA GLY A 268 -24.00 13.80 -8.77
C GLY A 268 -22.75 14.56 -8.34
N LYS A 269 -22.11 14.19 -7.21
CA LYS A 269 -20.91 14.85 -6.71
C LYS A 269 -19.65 14.08 -7.14
N ALA A 270 -18.63 14.83 -7.59
CA ALA A 270 -17.35 14.24 -7.98
C ALA A 270 -16.45 13.90 -6.77
N TYR A 271 -16.55 14.67 -5.70
CA TYR A 271 -15.68 14.57 -4.54
C TYR A 271 -16.48 14.31 -3.26
N PHE A 272 -15.88 13.54 -2.35
CA PHE A 272 -16.40 13.38 -1.00
C PHE A 272 -16.06 14.59 -0.13
N PHE A 273 -16.99 15.02 0.70
CA PHE A 273 -16.83 16.00 1.77
C PHE A 273 -17.76 15.65 2.94
N PRO A 274 -17.40 15.98 4.21
CA PRO A 274 -18.12 15.47 5.38
C PRO A 274 -19.65 15.70 5.39
N SER A 275 -20.10 16.88 4.96
CA SER A 275 -21.55 17.20 4.93
C SER A 275 -22.33 16.42 3.85
N LEU A 276 -21.65 15.71 2.93
CA LEU A 276 -22.30 14.81 1.98
C LEU A 276 -23.03 13.65 2.67
N LEU A 277 -22.62 13.29 3.90
CA LEU A 277 -23.25 12.20 4.67
C LEU A 277 -24.59 12.61 5.28
N ASN A 278 -24.85 13.91 5.45
CA ASN A 278 -26.03 14.45 6.13
C ASN A 278 -27.21 14.73 5.18
N GLY A 279 -27.06 14.41 3.88
CA GLY A 279 -28.06 14.68 2.82
C GLY A 279 -28.82 13.45 2.31
#